data_a859225ac1e9bd661261162cb8175d52
#
_entry.id   a859225ac1e9bd661261162cb8175d52
#
_cell.length_a   1.000
_cell.length_b   1.000
_cell.length_c   1.000
_cell.angle_alpha   90.00
_cell.angle_beta   90.00
_cell.angle_gamma   90.00
#
_symmetry.space_group_name_H-M   'P 1'
#
loop_
_entity.id
_entity.type
_entity.pdbx_description
1 polymer ?
#
loop_
_entity_poly.entity_id
_entity_poly.type
_entity_poly.pdbx_seq_one_letter_code
_entity_poly.pdbx_strand_id
1 'polypeptide(L)'
;MAVKEDIKLLMEVRLEMLRIVNELPDDFAFSDELTENSRQYFLQGNQSTSIAVENKKIIACASISYIEVMPTFSHPTGKRAHLMNVYTNAAYRRQGISRSLVQMLIDDAKKKHITEISLDATDSGRPLYTSLGFSDSDECMTLKLF
;
A
#
# COMPACT_ATOMS: atom_id res chain seq x y z
N MET A 1 -6.42 6.54 -9.98
CA MET A 1 -5.16 6.81 -9.24
C MET A 1 -5.30 8.12 -8.47
N ALA A 2 -4.79 8.16 -7.26
CA ALA A 2 -4.81 9.38 -6.44
C ALA A 2 -3.88 10.46 -7.02
N VAL A 3 -4.23 11.72 -6.81
CA VAL A 3 -3.46 12.91 -7.19
C VAL A 3 -3.12 13.73 -5.95
N LYS A 4 -2.28 14.76 -6.09
CA LYS A 4 -1.82 15.57 -4.94
C LYS A 4 -2.97 16.27 -4.22
N GLU A 5 -4.02 16.62 -4.93
CA GLU A 5 -5.21 17.26 -4.38
C GLU A 5 -6.00 16.35 -3.42
N ASP A 6 -5.80 15.04 -3.50
CA ASP A 6 -6.44 14.06 -2.61
C ASP A 6 -5.76 13.96 -1.23
N ILE A 7 -4.69 14.73 -0.98
CA ILE A 7 -3.85 14.58 0.22
C ILE A 7 -4.64 14.60 1.53
N LYS A 8 -5.63 15.45 1.66
CA LYS A 8 -6.45 15.53 2.86
C LYS A 8 -7.19 14.20 3.11
N LEU A 9 -7.84 13.67 2.08
CA LEU A 9 -8.58 12.41 2.15
C LEU A 9 -7.64 11.21 2.36
N LEU A 10 -6.45 11.24 1.72
CA LEU A 10 -5.44 10.20 1.91
C LEU A 10 -4.94 10.17 3.34
N MET A 11 -4.69 11.32 3.96
CA MET A 11 -4.27 11.39 5.36
C MET A 11 -5.38 10.92 6.31
N GLU A 12 -6.63 11.30 6.06
CA GLU A 12 -7.77 10.85 6.87
C GLU A 12 -7.87 9.31 6.87
N VAL A 13 -7.88 8.68 5.71
CA VAL A 13 -7.99 7.21 5.60
C VAL A 13 -6.73 6.52 6.13
N ARG A 14 -5.55 7.09 5.95
CA ARG A 14 -4.30 6.51 6.47
C ARG A 14 -4.31 6.44 7.99
N LEU A 15 -4.69 7.50 8.65
CA LEU A 15 -4.74 7.54 10.11
C LEU A 15 -5.87 6.66 10.67
N GLU A 16 -7.03 6.62 10.00
CA GLU A 16 -8.11 5.70 10.34
C GLU A 16 -7.63 4.23 10.28
N MET A 17 -7.00 3.85 9.18
CA MET A 17 -6.48 2.50 9.00
C MET A 17 -5.45 2.13 10.07
N LEU A 18 -4.54 3.05 10.39
CA LEU A 18 -3.53 2.80 11.43
C LEU A 18 -4.15 2.58 12.81
N ARG A 19 -5.23 3.29 13.14
CA ARG A 19 -5.96 3.06 14.40
C ARG A 19 -6.59 1.67 14.41
N ILE A 20 -7.25 1.29 13.34
CA ILE A 20 -7.93 0.00 13.22
C ILE A 20 -6.92 -1.16 13.30
N VAL A 21 -5.87 -1.11 12.50
CA VAL A 21 -4.87 -2.19 12.40
C VAL A 21 -4.11 -2.38 13.73
N ASN A 22 -3.90 -1.30 14.47
CA ASN A 22 -3.18 -1.35 15.75
C ASN A 22 -4.12 -1.39 16.96
N GLU A 23 -5.42 -1.54 16.74
CA GLU A 23 -6.43 -1.61 17.81
C GLU A 23 -6.38 -0.41 18.76
N LEU A 24 -6.19 0.79 18.18
CA LEU A 24 -6.09 2.04 18.92
C LEU A 24 -7.46 2.74 19.03
N PRO A 25 -7.67 3.60 20.04
CA PRO A 25 -8.89 4.40 20.13
C PRO A 25 -9.10 5.29 18.91
N ASP A 26 -10.37 5.61 18.61
CA ASP A 26 -10.73 6.45 17.45
C ASP A 26 -10.15 7.87 17.52
N ASP A 27 -9.87 8.36 18.72
CA ASP A 27 -9.29 9.68 18.99
C ASP A 27 -7.78 9.64 19.23
N PHE A 28 -7.13 8.50 19.04
CA PHE A 28 -5.69 8.37 19.24
C PHE A 28 -4.94 9.38 18.35
N ALA A 29 -4.07 10.18 18.97
CA ALA A 29 -3.23 11.14 18.27
C ALA A 29 -1.86 10.55 17.96
N PHE A 30 -1.52 10.50 16.67
CA PHE A 30 -0.21 10.05 16.22
C PHE A 30 0.84 11.15 16.38
N SER A 31 2.11 10.77 16.44
CA SER A 31 3.22 11.73 16.49
C SER A 31 3.25 12.62 15.23
N ASP A 32 3.78 13.83 15.38
CA ASP A 32 4.00 14.73 14.25
C ASP A 32 4.94 14.11 13.23
N GLU A 33 5.94 13.34 13.65
CA GLU A 33 6.87 12.64 12.78
C GLU A 33 6.14 11.65 11.86
N LEU A 34 5.31 10.77 12.40
CA LEU A 34 4.55 9.82 11.58
C LEU A 34 3.59 10.54 10.63
N THR A 35 2.89 11.54 11.12
CA THR A 35 1.89 12.28 10.34
C THR A 35 2.55 13.03 9.18
N GLU A 36 3.63 13.77 9.44
CA GLU A 36 4.31 14.54 8.40
C GLU A 36 5.02 13.63 7.40
N ASN A 37 5.70 12.58 7.85
CA ASN A 37 6.34 11.63 6.95
C ASN A 37 5.33 10.91 6.05
N SER A 38 4.14 10.60 6.57
CA SER A 38 3.05 10.03 5.76
C SER A 38 2.57 11.01 4.69
N ARG A 39 2.42 12.27 5.06
CA ARG A 39 2.05 13.34 4.12
C ARG A 39 3.09 13.47 3.00
N GLN A 40 4.36 13.56 3.35
CA GLN A 40 5.45 13.68 2.38
C GLN A 40 5.56 12.46 1.48
N TYR A 41 5.30 11.27 2.01
CA TYR A 41 5.22 10.05 1.19
C TYR A 41 4.20 10.17 0.07
N PHE A 42 2.99 10.61 0.37
CA PHE A 42 1.95 10.78 -0.66
C PHE A 42 2.27 11.91 -1.65
N LEU A 43 2.87 13.00 -1.18
CA LEU A 43 3.13 14.18 -2.02
C LEU A 43 4.37 14.06 -2.88
N GLN A 44 5.45 13.45 -2.38
CA GLN A 44 6.78 13.49 -3.00
C GLN A 44 7.46 12.13 -3.10
N GLY A 45 6.93 11.10 -2.45
CA GLY A 45 7.51 9.75 -2.48
C GLY A 45 7.43 9.12 -3.87
N ASN A 46 8.38 8.21 -4.14
CA ASN A 46 8.32 7.41 -5.37
C ASN A 46 7.29 6.28 -5.18
N GLN A 47 6.04 6.62 -5.39
CA GLN A 47 4.90 5.76 -5.12
C GLN A 47 3.75 6.01 -6.07
N SER A 48 2.83 5.07 -6.12
CA SER A 48 1.49 5.23 -6.68
C SER A 48 0.45 4.78 -5.66
N THR A 49 -0.67 5.45 -5.60
CA THR A 49 -1.78 5.06 -4.72
C THR A 49 -3.07 5.02 -5.54
N SER A 50 -3.78 3.90 -5.45
CA SER A 50 -5.11 3.73 -6.02
C SER A 50 -6.16 3.93 -4.93
N ILE A 51 -7.27 4.57 -5.27
CA ILE A 51 -8.34 4.89 -4.31
C ILE A 51 -9.71 4.58 -4.91
N ALA A 52 -10.64 4.21 -4.03
CA ALA A 52 -12.08 4.20 -4.32
C ALA A 52 -12.74 5.26 -3.45
N VAL A 53 -13.55 6.12 -4.07
CA VAL A 53 -14.19 7.26 -3.41
C VAL A 53 -15.71 7.12 -3.51
N GLU A 54 -16.38 7.33 -2.39
CA GLU A 54 -17.84 7.43 -2.33
C GLU A 54 -18.23 8.49 -1.30
N ASN A 55 -19.23 9.33 -1.64
CA ASN A 55 -19.70 10.42 -0.78
C ASN A 55 -18.56 11.31 -0.27
N LYS A 56 -17.62 11.67 -1.15
CA LYS A 56 -16.46 12.52 -0.86
C LYS A 56 -15.49 11.96 0.19
N LYS A 57 -15.52 10.64 0.38
CA LYS A 57 -14.58 9.93 1.28
C LYS A 57 -13.88 8.81 0.53
N ILE A 58 -12.64 8.55 0.89
CA ILE A 58 -11.94 7.35 0.44
C ILE A 58 -12.45 6.16 1.25
N ILE A 59 -13.08 5.21 0.58
CA ILE A 59 -13.62 3.99 1.20
C ILE A 59 -12.66 2.81 1.08
N ALA A 60 -11.71 2.88 0.17
CA ALA A 60 -10.66 1.88 0.00
C ALA A 60 -9.43 2.52 -0.65
N CYS A 61 -8.26 1.98 -0.34
CA CYS A 61 -7.00 2.42 -0.93
C CYS A 61 -5.99 1.27 -0.99
N ALA A 62 -5.00 1.45 -1.84
CA ALA A 62 -3.80 0.62 -1.89
C ALA A 62 -2.64 1.49 -2.37
N SER A 63 -1.45 1.28 -1.82
CA SER A 63 -0.24 2.03 -2.20
C SER A 63 0.88 1.09 -2.59
N ILE A 64 1.72 1.51 -3.52
CA ILE A 64 2.92 0.79 -3.93
C ILE A 64 4.10 1.74 -3.94
N SER A 65 5.17 1.36 -3.24
CA SER A 65 6.45 2.09 -3.24
C SER A 65 7.37 1.48 -4.29
N TYR A 66 7.99 2.31 -5.11
CA TYR A 66 8.98 1.88 -6.09
C TYR A 66 10.38 2.06 -5.51
N ILE A 67 11.18 1.00 -5.58
CA ILE A 67 12.52 0.96 -5.02
C ILE A 67 13.52 0.47 -6.05
N GLU A 68 14.75 0.91 -5.93
CA GLU A 68 15.87 0.42 -6.73
C GLU A 68 16.85 -0.30 -5.80
N VAL A 69 17.24 -1.49 -6.19
CA VAL A 69 18.19 -2.33 -5.47
C VAL A 69 19.27 -2.78 -6.42
N MET A 70 20.33 -3.39 -5.89
CA MET A 70 21.39 -3.94 -6.71
C MET A 70 20.82 -4.91 -7.76
N PRO A 71 21.08 -4.71 -9.06
CA PRO A 71 20.66 -5.66 -10.09
C PRO A 71 21.19 -7.07 -9.81
N THR A 72 20.37 -8.06 -10.10
CA THR A 72 20.72 -9.48 -9.98
C THR A 72 20.44 -10.21 -11.27
N PHE A 73 20.85 -11.47 -11.36
CA PHE A 73 20.61 -12.30 -12.55
C PHE A 73 19.11 -12.39 -12.88
N SER A 74 18.26 -12.62 -11.87
CA SER A 74 16.81 -12.73 -12.04
C SER A 74 16.11 -11.37 -12.18
N HIS A 75 16.74 -10.30 -11.70
CA HIS A 75 16.21 -8.94 -11.70
C HIS A 75 17.26 -7.95 -12.24
N PRO A 76 17.55 -8.00 -13.54
CA PRO A 76 18.68 -7.26 -14.10
C PRO A 76 18.52 -5.74 -14.08
N THR A 77 17.31 -5.22 -13.92
CA THR A 77 17.07 -3.78 -13.81
C THR A 77 17.26 -3.26 -12.39
N GLY A 78 17.16 -4.11 -11.37
CA GLY A 78 17.11 -3.71 -9.97
C GLY A 78 15.84 -2.95 -9.58
N LYS A 79 14.86 -2.81 -10.47
CA LYS A 79 13.60 -2.10 -10.21
C LYS A 79 12.60 -3.04 -9.55
N ARG A 80 12.30 -2.77 -8.29
CA ARG A 80 11.35 -3.53 -7.48
C ARG A 80 10.29 -2.60 -6.90
N ALA A 81 9.27 -3.19 -6.30
CA ALA A 81 8.22 -2.44 -5.62
C ALA A 81 7.74 -3.17 -4.37
N HIS A 82 7.16 -2.42 -3.45
CA HIS A 82 6.55 -2.95 -2.24
C HIS A 82 5.13 -2.44 -2.10
N LEU A 83 4.17 -3.36 -2.08
CA LEU A 83 2.74 -3.07 -1.91
C LEU A 83 2.42 -2.94 -0.43
N MET A 84 1.71 -1.90 -0.06
CA MET A 84 1.31 -1.64 1.32
C MET A 84 0.07 -0.74 1.39
N ASN A 85 -0.40 -0.46 2.60
CA ASN A 85 -1.54 0.43 2.81
C ASN A 85 -2.81 -0.06 2.09
N VAL A 86 -3.00 -1.37 1.99
CA VAL A 86 -4.19 -1.97 1.39
C VAL A 86 -5.30 -1.99 2.43
N TYR A 87 -6.34 -1.21 2.18
CA TYR A 87 -7.43 -1.03 3.14
C TYR A 87 -8.77 -0.88 2.42
N THR A 88 -9.79 -1.52 2.96
CA THR A 88 -11.18 -1.30 2.58
C THR A 88 -12.01 -1.12 3.85
N ASN A 89 -12.78 -0.03 3.90
CA ASN A 89 -13.71 0.22 4.99
C ASN A 89 -14.66 -0.99 5.16
N ALA A 90 -14.95 -1.37 6.41
CA ALA A 90 -15.72 -2.57 6.72
C ALA A 90 -17.07 -2.66 6.00
N ALA A 91 -17.75 -1.51 5.80
CA ALA A 91 -19.03 -1.44 5.12
C ALA A 91 -18.96 -1.79 3.62
N TYR A 92 -17.76 -1.77 3.03
CA TYR A 92 -17.55 -1.97 1.59
C TYR A 92 -16.75 -3.23 1.27
N ARG A 93 -16.50 -4.07 2.24
CA ARG A 93 -15.75 -5.32 2.06
C ARG A 93 -16.53 -6.35 1.24
N ARG A 94 -15.80 -7.32 0.67
CA ARG A 94 -16.34 -8.44 -0.13
C ARG A 94 -17.04 -8.00 -1.42
N GLN A 95 -16.66 -6.86 -1.98
CA GLN A 95 -17.18 -6.34 -3.25
C GLN A 95 -16.11 -6.31 -4.36
N GLY A 96 -14.93 -6.86 -4.10
CA GLY A 96 -13.83 -6.88 -5.06
C GLY A 96 -13.09 -5.56 -5.22
N ILE A 97 -13.31 -4.57 -4.35
CA ILE A 97 -12.70 -3.24 -4.45
C ILE A 97 -11.19 -3.32 -4.29
N SER A 98 -10.70 -3.95 -3.22
CA SER A 98 -9.25 -4.11 -2.98
C SER A 98 -8.56 -4.83 -4.14
N ARG A 99 -9.22 -5.87 -4.70
CA ARG A 99 -8.68 -6.58 -5.86
C ARG A 99 -8.47 -5.64 -7.05
N SER A 100 -9.46 -4.83 -7.35
CA SER A 100 -9.38 -3.86 -8.45
C SER A 100 -8.28 -2.82 -8.21
N LEU A 101 -8.18 -2.30 -7.00
CA LEU A 101 -7.16 -1.30 -6.66
C LEU A 101 -5.75 -1.87 -6.74
N VAL A 102 -5.53 -3.09 -6.23
CA VAL A 102 -4.23 -3.75 -6.31
C VAL A 102 -3.88 -4.09 -7.77
N GLN A 103 -4.87 -4.52 -8.56
CA GLN A 103 -4.64 -4.79 -9.99
C GLN A 103 -4.19 -3.54 -10.74
N MET A 104 -4.79 -2.37 -10.44
CA MET A 104 -4.34 -1.10 -11.02
C MET A 104 -2.86 -0.81 -10.73
N LEU A 105 -2.42 -1.09 -9.50
CA LEU A 105 -1.03 -0.90 -9.11
C LEU A 105 -0.07 -1.90 -9.75
N ILE A 106 -0.50 -3.15 -9.91
CA ILE A 106 0.25 -4.17 -10.65
C ILE A 106 0.45 -3.73 -12.10
N ASP A 107 -0.59 -3.21 -12.73
CA ASP A 107 -0.51 -2.73 -14.11
C ASP A 107 0.39 -1.50 -14.26
N ASP A 108 0.35 -0.58 -13.28
CA ASP A 108 1.27 0.55 -13.22
C ASP A 108 2.73 0.12 -13.05
N ALA A 109 2.96 -0.85 -12.17
CA ALA A 109 4.29 -1.44 -11.96
C ALA A 109 4.85 -2.10 -13.23
N LYS A 110 4.01 -2.81 -13.99
CA LYS A 110 4.39 -3.39 -15.29
C LYS A 110 4.83 -2.31 -16.28
N LYS A 111 4.09 -1.21 -16.36
CA LYS A 111 4.44 -0.07 -17.24
C LYS A 111 5.79 0.57 -16.86
N LYS A 112 6.15 0.48 -15.58
CA LYS A 112 7.42 1.00 -15.05
C LYS A 112 8.57 -0.02 -15.11
N HIS A 113 8.34 -1.17 -15.74
CA HIS A 113 9.32 -2.25 -15.85
C HIS A 113 9.79 -2.80 -14.50
N ILE A 114 8.90 -2.82 -13.51
CA ILE A 114 9.14 -3.45 -12.22
C ILE A 114 9.16 -4.97 -12.43
N THR A 115 10.17 -5.63 -11.87
CA THR A 115 10.37 -7.07 -12.06
C THR A 115 9.81 -7.90 -10.91
N GLU A 116 9.59 -7.29 -9.74
CA GLU A 116 9.09 -8.00 -8.56
C GLU A 116 8.33 -7.03 -7.66
N ILE A 117 7.19 -7.48 -7.15
CA ILE A 117 6.41 -6.77 -6.13
C ILE A 117 6.38 -7.64 -4.88
N SER A 118 6.83 -7.09 -3.75
CA SER A 118 6.73 -7.74 -2.44
C SER A 118 5.61 -7.10 -1.61
N LEU A 119 5.16 -7.81 -0.60
CA LEU A 119 4.21 -7.32 0.41
C LEU A 119 4.36 -8.13 1.70
N ASP A 120 3.90 -7.55 2.80
CA ASP A 120 3.72 -8.26 4.06
C ASP A 120 2.24 -8.59 4.23
N ALA A 121 1.90 -9.87 4.19
CA ALA A 121 0.51 -10.33 4.21
C ALA A 121 0.02 -10.58 5.64
N THR A 122 -1.20 -10.10 5.93
CA THR A 122 -1.97 -10.60 7.08
C THR A 122 -2.69 -11.88 6.68
N ASP A 123 -3.12 -12.68 7.66
CA ASP A 123 -3.88 -13.91 7.39
C ASP A 123 -5.17 -13.61 6.60
N SER A 124 -5.85 -12.51 6.93
CA SER A 124 -7.09 -12.11 6.24
C SER A 124 -6.85 -11.60 4.81
N GLY A 125 -5.70 -11.02 4.54
CA GLY A 125 -5.35 -10.50 3.19
C GLY A 125 -4.76 -11.56 2.26
N ARG A 126 -4.18 -12.62 2.80
CA ARG A 126 -3.48 -13.65 2.02
C ARG A 126 -4.28 -14.25 0.87
N PRO A 127 -5.57 -14.61 1.05
CA PRO A 127 -6.36 -15.15 -0.07
C PRO A 127 -6.44 -14.21 -1.28
N LEU A 128 -6.58 -12.91 -1.03
CA LEU A 128 -6.59 -11.91 -2.11
C LEU A 128 -5.27 -11.93 -2.88
N TYR A 129 -4.16 -11.86 -2.18
CA TYR A 129 -2.83 -11.80 -2.81
C TYR A 129 -2.50 -13.08 -3.56
N THR A 130 -2.81 -14.23 -2.99
CA THR A 130 -2.66 -15.52 -3.66
C THR A 130 -3.46 -15.57 -4.96
N SER A 131 -4.70 -15.06 -4.96
CA SER A 131 -5.55 -15.00 -6.15
C SER A 131 -5.01 -14.08 -7.25
N LEU A 132 -4.15 -13.11 -6.88
CA LEU A 132 -3.48 -12.19 -7.79
C LEU A 132 -2.11 -12.71 -8.28
N GLY A 133 -1.69 -13.88 -7.83
CA GLY A 133 -0.44 -14.50 -8.25
C GLY A 133 0.74 -14.31 -7.31
N PHE A 134 0.53 -13.71 -6.14
CA PHE A 134 1.58 -13.65 -5.12
C PHE A 134 1.80 -15.02 -4.48
N SER A 135 3.04 -15.32 -4.17
CA SER A 135 3.44 -16.55 -3.47
C SER A 135 4.38 -16.23 -2.32
N ASP A 136 4.43 -17.13 -1.33
CA ASP A 136 5.33 -16.98 -0.20
C ASP A 136 6.80 -17.06 -0.64
N SER A 137 7.65 -16.28 0.05
CA SER A 137 9.09 -16.30 -0.15
C SER A 137 9.79 -16.47 1.20
N ASP A 138 10.66 -17.45 1.31
CA ASP A 138 11.42 -17.77 2.53
C ASP A 138 12.80 -17.09 2.55
N GLU A 139 13.13 -16.29 1.54
CA GLU A 139 14.47 -15.71 1.38
C GLU A 139 14.69 -14.45 2.21
N CYS A 140 13.60 -13.77 2.60
CA CYS A 140 13.68 -12.50 3.31
C CYS A 140 13.93 -12.72 4.80
N MET A 141 15.00 -12.09 5.32
CA MET A 141 15.28 -12.00 6.76
C MET A 141 15.22 -10.54 7.20
N THR A 142 14.74 -10.28 8.40
CA THR A 142 14.58 -8.92 8.94
C THR A 142 15.39 -8.75 10.23
N LEU A 143 16.12 -7.65 10.32
CA LEU A 143 16.75 -7.17 11.55
C LEU A 143 16.09 -5.85 11.95
N LYS A 144 15.52 -5.80 13.15
CA LYS A 144 14.96 -4.56 13.71
C LYS A 144 16.07 -3.83 14.48
N LEU A 145 16.28 -2.56 14.15
CA LEU A 145 17.32 -1.74 14.77
C LEU A 145 16.79 -0.91 15.94
N PHE A 146 15.50 -0.71 16.02
CA PHE A 146 14.82 0.04 17.09
C PHE A 146 13.55 -0.66 17.55
#